data_73d8dee113740bb713b8a8ab91c903d8
#
_entry.id   73d8dee113740bb713b8a8ab91c903d8
#
_cell.length_a   1.000
_cell.length_b   1.000
_cell.length_c   1.000
_cell.angle_alpha   90.00
_cell.angle_beta   90.00
_cell.angle_gamma   90.00
#
_symmetry.space_group_name_H-M   'P 1'
#
loop_
_entity.id
_entity.type
_entity.pdbx_description
1 polymer ?
#
loop_
_entity_poly.entity_id
_entity_poly.type
_entity_poly.pdbx_seq_one_letter_code
_entity_poly.pdbx_strand_id
1 'polypeptide(L)'
;LALKMLSENTDKELPKSAIVAIVDQATPALKAVRPNKTLNITLGIVVGLVVGIGLAFFIEYLDTSVKTIDDVERALQSPVLGIIPQNVGLLIHEGAESPHAEAYRVLRTNILFSRKDDKLNTVAVVSAGAGEGKTTTCFNLATVFAQSEHRVLVVDSDLRRPTLHKLMKVSNSAGLTSYLLKQNTLDQVIQTSSLP
;
A
#
# COMPACT_ATOMS: atom_id res chain seq x y z
N LEU A 1 15.52 43.96 61.16
CA LEU A 1 16.59 44.84 61.70
C LEU A 1 17.16 45.77 60.61
N ALA A 2 17.38 45.33 59.40
CA ALA A 2 17.94 46.13 58.31
C ALA A 2 16.99 47.28 57.84
N LEU A 3 15.65 47.07 57.80
CA LEU A 3 14.69 48.11 57.47
C LEU A 3 14.58 49.22 58.52
N LYS A 4 14.84 48.89 59.81
CA LYS A 4 14.83 49.86 60.88
C LYS A 4 16.07 50.77 60.88
N MET A 5 17.21 50.22 60.42
CA MET A 5 18.44 51.00 60.26
C MET A 5 18.42 51.96 59.05
N LEU A 6 17.63 51.61 58.03
CA LEU A 6 17.43 52.48 56.85
C LEU A 6 16.53 53.66 57.18
N SER A 7 15.52 53.51 58.07
CA SER A 7 14.64 54.62 58.49
C SER A 7 15.33 55.60 59.42
N GLU A 8 16.26 55.15 60.22
CA GLU A 8 16.97 55.97 61.18
C GLU A 8 18.11 56.84 60.59
N ASN A 9 18.55 56.51 59.38
CA ASN A 9 19.55 57.24 58.64
C ASN A 9 19.00 58.29 57.69
N THR A 10 17.66 58.41 57.58
CA THR A 10 17.04 59.35 56.65
C THR A 10 16.94 60.77 57.24
N ASP A 11 17.22 60.96 58.55
CA ASP A 11 17.20 62.24 59.22
C ASP A 11 18.59 62.94 59.30
N LYS A 12 19.63 62.35 58.76
CA LYS A 12 20.92 63.06 58.59
C LYS A 12 20.85 63.82 57.26
N GLU A 13 20.77 65.14 57.37
CA GLU A 13 20.83 66.10 56.27
C GLU A 13 21.87 65.65 55.21
N LEU A 14 21.37 65.18 54.09
CA LEU A 14 22.21 64.97 52.90
C LEU A 14 22.72 66.32 52.43
N PRO A 15 24.02 66.41 52.05
CA PRO A 15 24.60 67.71 51.65
C PRO A 15 23.77 68.28 50.48
N LYS A 16 23.39 69.60 50.57
CA LYS A 16 22.53 70.32 49.60
C LYS A 16 23.02 70.32 48.16
N SER A 17 24.07 69.58 47.83
CA SER A 17 24.62 69.39 46.46
C SER A 17 24.19 68.10 45.75
N ALA A 18 23.49 67.20 46.38
CA ALA A 18 23.02 66.02 45.71
C ALA A 18 21.57 66.22 45.22
N ILE A 19 21.40 66.69 43.99
CA ILE A 19 20.12 66.75 43.32
C ILE A 19 19.73 65.31 42.87
N VAL A 20 19.34 64.49 43.84
CA VAL A 20 18.73 63.19 43.58
C VAL A 20 17.23 63.32 43.95
N ALA A 21 16.42 63.60 42.96
CA ALA A 21 14.98 63.57 43.09
C ALA A 21 14.47 62.18 42.78
N ILE A 22 13.67 61.57 43.67
CA ILE A 22 12.94 60.36 43.33
C ILE A 22 11.83 60.76 42.37
N VAL A 23 12.00 60.51 41.09
CA VAL A 23 11.09 60.87 40.04
C VAL A 23 9.90 59.90 39.97
N ASP A 24 10.12 58.63 40.36
CA ASP A 24 9.03 57.63 40.37
C ASP A 24 9.32 56.55 41.38
N GLN A 25 8.29 56.05 42.05
CA GLN A 25 8.41 54.90 42.97
C GLN A 25 8.32 53.61 42.17
N ALA A 26 9.29 52.71 42.33
CA ALA A 26 9.27 51.40 41.69
C ALA A 26 8.06 50.61 42.19
N THR A 27 7.11 50.35 41.30
CA THR A 27 5.98 49.48 41.58
C THR A 27 6.25 48.06 41.04
N PRO A 28 5.96 47.00 41.81
CA PRO A 28 6.14 45.63 41.31
C PRO A 28 5.20 45.40 40.14
N ALA A 29 5.72 44.79 39.06
CA ALA A 29 4.94 44.44 37.89
C ALA A 29 3.89 43.37 38.24
N LEU A 30 2.61 43.73 38.22
CA LEU A 30 1.49 42.85 38.51
C LEU A 30 1.22 41.82 37.40
N LYS A 31 1.77 42.02 36.23
CA LYS A 31 1.65 41.10 35.09
C LYS A 31 3.04 40.67 34.59
N ALA A 32 3.20 39.38 34.34
CA ALA A 32 4.41 38.88 33.72
C ALA A 32 4.56 39.45 32.29
N VAL A 33 5.66 40.16 32.04
CA VAL A 33 5.98 40.75 30.73
C VAL A 33 6.50 39.68 29.76
N ARG A 34 7.10 38.60 30.29
CA ARG A 34 7.63 37.45 29.51
C ARG A 34 7.41 36.16 30.29
N PRO A 35 7.16 35.03 29.60
CA PRO A 35 6.90 34.83 28.17
C PRO A 35 5.48 35.28 27.76
N ASN A 36 5.33 35.75 26.52
CA ASN A 36 4.03 36.03 25.92
C ASN A 36 3.34 34.73 25.52
N LYS A 37 2.57 34.13 26.42
CA LYS A 37 1.92 32.84 26.25
C LYS A 37 1.05 32.79 25.00
N THR A 38 0.26 33.83 24.72
CA THR A 38 -0.61 33.89 23.55
C THR A 38 0.21 33.86 22.25
N LEU A 39 1.26 34.63 22.14
CA LEU A 39 2.12 34.67 20.95
C LEU A 39 2.83 33.34 20.72
N ASN A 40 3.34 32.72 21.79
CA ASN A 40 4.03 31.44 21.67
C ASN A 40 3.07 30.32 21.26
N ILE A 41 1.83 30.31 21.77
CA ILE A 41 0.81 29.33 21.37
C ILE A 41 0.42 29.54 19.91
N THR A 42 0.14 30.78 19.50
CA THR A 42 -0.22 31.07 18.11
C THR A 42 0.91 30.69 17.15
N LEU A 43 2.15 31.04 17.48
CA LEU A 43 3.31 30.67 16.68
C LEU A 43 3.47 29.15 16.60
N GLY A 44 3.29 28.44 17.73
CA GLY A 44 3.33 26.98 17.77
C GLY A 44 2.27 26.33 16.87
N ILE A 45 1.04 26.86 16.86
CA ILE A 45 -0.03 26.37 15.98
C ILE A 45 0.34 26.59 14.51
N VAL A 46 0.78 27.80 14.14
CA VAL A 46 1.14 28.12 12.75
C VAL A 46 2.29 27.24 12.27
N VAL A 47 3.37 27.14 13.05
CA VAL A 47 4.52 26.31 12.69
C VAL A 47 4.11 24.84 12.62
N GLY A 48 3.34 24.35 13.59
CA GLY A 48 2.85 22.97 13.60
C GLY A 48 2.00 22.64 12.37
N LEU A 49 1.15 23.57 11.95
CA LEU A 49 0.30 23.41 10.77
C LEU A 49 1.16 23.37 9.47
N VAL A 50 2.10 24.29 9.33
CA VAL A 50 3.00 24.32 8.16
C VAL A 50 3.85 23.04 8.08
N VAL A 51 4.43 22.63 9.20
CA VAL A 51 5.23 21.39 9.26
C VAL A 51 4.34 20.16 9.00
N GLY A 52 3.14 20.11 9.57
CA GLY A 52 2.20 19.01 9.38
C GLY A 52 1.76 18.86 7.92
N ILE A 53 1.41 19.96 7.26
CA ILE A 53 1.07 19.95 5.83
C ILE A 53 2.29 19.52 4.99
N GLY A 54 3.46 20.09 5.26
CA GLY A 54 4.68 19.72 4.56
C GLY A 54 5.02 18.25 4.70
N LEU A 55 4.87 17.68 5.90
CA LEU A 55 5.10 16.27 6.15
C LEU A 55 4.08 15.38 5.43
N ALA A 56 2.81 15.79 5.37
CA ALA A 56 1.78 15.06 4.65
C ALA A 56 2.08 14.98 3.15
N PHE A 57 2.45 16.09 2.51
CA PHE A 57 2.91 16.09 1.12
C PHE A 57 4.18 15.28 0.90
N PHE A 58 5.11 15.33 1.87
CA PHE A 58 6.34 14.55 1.78
C PHE A 58 6.07 13.05 1.82
N ILE A 59 5.18 12.59 2.71
CA ILE A 59 4.78 11.18 2.79
C ILE A 59 4.07 10.75 1.48
N GLU A 60 3.15 11.57 0.97
CA GLU A 60 2.46 11.30 -0.30
C GLU A 60 3.43 11.26 -1.49
N TYR A 61 4.45 12.13 -1.51
CA TYR A 61 5.49 12.12 -2.53
C TYR A 61 6.35 10.84 -2.51
N LEU A 62 6.59 10.28 -1.32
CA LEU A 62 7.32 9.01 -1.16
C LEU A 62 6.47 7.77 -1.45
N ASP A 63 5.14 7.92 -1.49
CA ASP A 63 4.23 6.82 -1.78
C ASP A 63 4.26 6.50 -3.29
N THR A 64 5.00 5.44 -3.63
CA THR A 64 5.11 4.91 -5.00
C THR A 64 4.06 3.85 -5.31
N SER A 65 3.06 3.69 -4.46
CA SER A 65 1.99 2.71 -4.66
C SER A 65 1.15 3.06 -5.89
N VAL A 66 0.89 2.07 -6.70
CA VAL A 66 -0.01 2.19 -7.85
C VAL A 66 -1.45 2.23 -7.35
N LYS A 67 -2.13 3.36 -7.54
CA LYS A 67 -3.50 3.58 -7.03
C LYS A 67 -4.58 3.53 -8.10
N THR A 68 -4.22 3.77 -9.35
CA THR A 68 -5.18 3.85 -10.45
C THR A 68 -4.82 2.93 -11.61
N ILE A 69 -5.82 2.60 -12.44
CA ILE A 69 -5.62 1.83 -13.67
C ILE A 69 -4.66 2.59 -14.61
N ASP A 70 -4.84 3.91 -14.72
CA ASP A 70 -4.02 4.77 -15.58
C ASP A 70 -2.54 4.74 -15.20
N ASP A 71 -2.23 4.62 -13.89
CA ASP A 71 -0.85 4.50 -13.42
C ASP A 71 -0.22 3.18 -13.87
N VAL A 72 -1.00 2.08 -13.83
CA VAL A 72 -0.55 0.76 -14.33
C VAL A 72 -0.27 0.83 -15.82
N GLU A 73 -1.22 1.35 -16.60
CA GLU A 73 -1.11 1.41 -18.06
C GLU A 73 0.05 2.30 -18.50
N ARG A 74 0.28 3.42 -17.83
CA ARG A 74 1.43 4.30 -18.08
C ARG A 74 2.76 3.63 -17.73
N ALA A 75 2.82 2.93 -16.59
CA ALA A 75 4.05 2.29 -16.14
C ALA A 75 4.43 1.08 -17.01
N LEU A 76 3.44 0.26 -17.37
CA LEU A 76 3.65 -0.98 -18.12
C LEU A 76 3.54 -0.81 -19.64
N GLN A 77 3.05 0.35 -20.12
CA GLN A 77 2.76 0.60 -21.55
C GLN A 77 1.88 -0.51 -22.16
N SER A 78 0.97 -1.03 -21.36
CA SER A 78 0.08 -2.13 -21.72
C SER A 78 -1.30 -1.94 -21.12
N PRO A 79 -2.38 -2.29 -21.82
CA PRO A 79 -3.73 -2.11 -21.31
C PRO A 79 -4.01 -3.04 -20.13
N VAL A 80 -4.80 -2.58 -19.17
CA VAL A 80 -5.32 -3.40 -18.08
C VAL A 80 -6.46 -4.26 -18.60
N LEU A 81 -6.31 -5.58 -18.52
CA LEU A 81 -7.30 -6.54 -19.01
C LEU A 81 -8.43 -6.80 -18.02
N GLY A 82 -8.22 -6.53 -16.74
CA GLY A 82 -9.24 -6.73 -15.73
C GLY A 82 -8.75 -6.45 -14.32
N ILE A 83 -9.68 -6.24 -13.41
CA ILE A 83 -9.43 -6.02 -11.99
C ILE A 83 -9.98 -7.22 -11.24
N ILE A 84 -9.11 -7.90 -10.51
CA ILE A 84 -9.50 -9.01 -9.64
C ILE A 84 -9.62 -8.47 -8.21
N PRO A 85 -10.78 -8.63 -7.54
CA PRO A 85 -10.95 -8.21 -6.15
C PRO A 85 -9.95 -8.90 -5.21
N GLN A 86 -9.73 -8.32 -4.04
CA GLN A 86 -8.90 -8.95 -3.01
C GLN A 86 -9.59 -10.17 -2.40
N ASN A 87 -8.81 -11.06 -1.81
CA ASN A 87 -9.27 -12.25 -1.08
C ASN A 87 -10.11 -13.24 -1.92
N VAL A 88 -9.84 -13.31 -3.22
CA VAL A 88 -10.47 -14.30 -4.09
C VAL A 88 -9.95 -15.70 -3.78
N GLY A 89 -10.85 -16.59 -3.45
CA GLY A 89 -10.59 -18.01 -3.31
C GLY A 89 -10.60 -18.76 -4.65
N LEU A 90 -10.87 -20.06 -4.59
CA LEU A 90 -11.08 -20.87 -5.78
C LEU A 90 -12.54 -20.79 -6.20
N LEU A 91 -12.80 -20.39 -7.42
CA LEU A 91 -14.16 -20.18 -7.94
C LEU A 91 -15.05 -21.43 -7.86
N ILE A 92 -14.44 -22.62 -7.90
CA ILE A 92 -15.15 -23.89 -7.72
C ILE A 92 -15.85 -24.03 -6.36
N HIS A 93 -15.44 -23.22 -5.37
CA HIS A 93 -16.03 -23.23 -4.02
C HIS A 93 -16.95 -22.04 -3.78
N GLU A 94 -16.87 -20.99 -4.59
CA GLU A 94 -17.63 -19.74 -4.39
C GLU A 94 -18.97 -19.71 -5.14
N GLY A 95 -19.15 -20.61 -6.10
CA GLY A 95 -20.35 -20.62 -6.94
C GLY A 95 -20.27 -19.70 -8.16
N ALA A 96 -21.10 -20.02 -9.16
CA ALA A 96 -21.06 -19.35 -10.45
C ALA A 96 -21.52 -17.89 -10.42
N GLU A 97 -22.35 -17.51 -9.46
CA GLU A 97 -22.94 -16.15 -9.33
C GLU A 97 -22.08 -15.20 -8.49
N SER A 98 -20.87 -15.62 -8.04
CA SER A 98 -20.05 -14.77 -7.20
C SER A 98 -19.50 -13.56 -7.97
N PRO A 99 -19.33 -12.39 -7.32
CA PRO A 99 -18.67 -11.23 -7.94
C PRO A 99 -17.25 -11.54 -8.43
N HIS A 100 -16.59 -12.49 -7.78
CA HIS A 100 -15.28 -12.96 -8.18
C HIS A 100 -15.34 -13.73 -9.50
N ALA A 101 -16.33 -14.60 -9.68
CA ALA A 101 -16.54 -15.31 -10.93
C ALA A 101 -16.77 -14.34 -12.09
N GLU A 102 -17.54 -13.29 -11.86
CA GLU A 102 -17.76 -12.26 -12.89
C GLU A 102 -16.49 -11.51 -13.27
N ALA A 103 -15.64 -11.15 -12.31
CA ALA A 103 -14.36 -10.54 -12.60
C ALA A 103 -13.47 -11.41 -13.50
N TYR A 104 -13.46 -12.72 -13.29
CA TYR A 104 -12.72 -13.64 -14.14
C TYR A 104 -13.38 -13.86 -15.51
N ARG A 105 -14.70 -13.79 -15.62
CA ARG A 105 -15.40 -13.83 -16.92
C ARG A 105 -15.07 -12.60 -17.77
N VAL A 106 -15.07 -11.42 -17.15
CA VAL A 106 -14.62 -10.18 -17.80
C VAL A 106 -13.17 -10.30 -18.25
N LEU A 107 -12.28 -10.76 -17.38
CA LEU A 107 -10.88 -10.99 -17.72
C LEU A 107 -10.73 -11.96 -18.90
N ARG A 108 -11.43 -13.09 -18.89
CA ARG A 108 -11.45 -14.04 -20.01
C ARG A 108 -11.87 -13.36 -21.31
N THR A 109 -12.98 -12.60 -21.28
CA THR A 109 -13.50 -11.89 -22.45
C THR A 109 -12.47 -10.92 -23.01
N ASN A 110 -11.85 -10.13 -22.15
CA ASN A 110 -10.82 -9.17 -22.56
C ASN A 110 -9.56 -9.84 -23.12
N ILE A 111 -9.15 -10.99 -22.57
CA ILE A 111 -8.08 -11.82 -23.13
C ILE A 111 -8.44 -12.28 -24.54
N LEU A 112 -9.66 -12.76 -24.76
CA LEU A 112 -10.12 -13.20 -26.07
C LEU A 112 -10.11 -12.08 -27.10
N PHE A 113 -10.55 -10.88 -26.72
CA PHE A 113 -10.55 -9.71 -27.60
C PHE A 113 -9.17 -9.10 -27.82
N SER A 114 -8.24 -9.27 -26.87
CA SER A 114 -6.87 -8.74 -26.98
C SER A 114 -5.97 -9.57 -27.91
N ARG A 115 -6.41 -10.74 -28.34
CA ARG A 115 -5.64 -11.59 -29.25
C ARG A 115 -5.51 -10.92 -30.62
N LYS A 116 -4.28 -10.81 -31.10
CA LYS A 116 -3.97 -10.30 -32.46
C LYS A 116 -4.11 -11.36 -33.55
N ASP A 117 -4.05 -12.63 -33.16
CA ASP A 117 -4.16 -13.77 -34.07
C ASP A 117 -4.97 -14.87 -33.39
N ASP A 118 -5.97 -15.40 -34.06
CA ASP A 118 -6.82 -16.50 -33.59
C ASP A 118 -6.04 -17.82 -33.37
N LYS A 119 -4.81 -17.90 -33.88
CA LYS A 119 -3.91 -19.03 -33.68
C LYS A 119 -3.16 -18.98 -32.33
N LEU A 120 -3.12 -17.82 -31.66
CA LEU A 120 -2.48 -17.69 -30.36
C LEU A 120 -3.42 -18.13 -29.24
N ASN A 121 -3.26 -19.36 -28.80
CA ASN A 121 -4.10 -19.99 -27.78
C ASN A 121 -3.37 -20.22 -26.45
N THR A 122 -2.25 -19.51 -26.22
CA THR A 122 -1.44 -19.67 -25.01
C THR A 122 -1.43 -18.38 -24.22
N VAL A 123 -1.68 -18.48 -22.91
CA VAL A 123 -1.61 -17.38 -21.94
C VAL A 123 -0.62 -17.74 -20.85
N ALA A 124 0.34 -16.85 -20.58
CA ALA A 124 1.27 -16.99 -19.47
C ALA A 124 0.89 -16.02 -18.34
N VAL A 125 0.74 -16.57 -17.14
CA VAL A 125 0.48 -15.75 -15.92
C VAL A 125 1.79 -15.60 -15.16
N VAL A 126 2.27 -14.37 -15.08
CA VAL A 126 3.54 -14.01 -14.43
C VAL A 126 3.30 -12.95 -13.34
N SER A 127 4.20 -12.87 -12.37
CA SER A 127 4.19 -11.79 -11.38
C SER A 127 5.60 -11.54 -10.84
N ALA A 128 5.79 -10.42 -10.16
CA ALA A 128 7.08 -9.97 -9.63
C ALA A 128 7.54 -10.81 -8.43
N GLY A 129 6.60 -11.30 -7.59
CA GLY A 129 6.93 -11.95 -6.34
C GLY A 129 6.19 -13.26 -6.08
N ALA A 130 6.57 -13.91 -4.99
CA ALA A 130 5.88 -15.09 -4.49
C ALA A 130 4.62 -14.66 -3.70
N GLY A 131 3.55 -15.46 -3.80
CA GLY A 131 2.32 -15.19 -3.02
C GLY A 131 1.37 -14.13 -3.62
N GLU A 132 1.63 -13.62 -4.81
CA GLU A 132 0.79 -12.60 -5.48
C GLU A 132 -0.44 -13.17 -6.22
N GLY A 133 -0.75 -14.44 -6.02
CA GLY A 133 -1.96 -15.05 -6.57
C GLY A 133 -1.84 -15.64 -7.97
N LYS A 134 -0.62 -15.78 -8.55
CA LYS A 134 -0.43 -16.38 -9.88
C LYS A 134 -1.18 -17.69 -10.09
N THR A 135 -0.96 -18.65 -9.19
CA THR A 135 -1.56 -19.98 -9.30
C THR A 135 -3.08 -19.94 -9.15
N THR A 136 -3.59 -19.13 -8.23
CA THR A 136 -5.05 -18.92 -8.05
C THR A 136 -5.66 -18.28 -9.28
N THR A 137 -5.00 -17.27 -9.83
CA THR A 137 -5.46 -16.59 -11.06
C THR A 137 -5.45 -17.55 -12.24
N CYS A 138 -4.37 -18.32 -12.43
CA CYS A 138 -4.27 -19.29 -13.50
C CYS A 138 -5.36 -20.37 -13.40
N PHE A 139 -5.58 -20.91 -12.20
CA PHE A 139 -6.62 -21.90 -11.92
C PHE A 139 -8.04 -21.35 -12.18
N ASN A 140 -8.37 -20.18 -11.63
CA ASN A 140 -9.68 -19.59 -11.79
C ASN A 140 -9.95 -19.19 -13.25
N LEU A 141 -8.93 -18.68 -13.95
CA LEU A 141 -9.04 -18.35 -15.37
C LEU A 141 -9.29 -19.62 -16.19
N ALA A 142 -8.56 -20.71 -15.91
CA ALA A 142 -8.78 -21.99 -16.56
C ALA A 142 -10.20 -22.53 -16.31
N THR A 143 -10.72 -22.36 -15.10
CA THR A 143 -12.09 -22.74 -14.72
C THR A 143 -13.12 -21.99 -15.56
N VAL A 144 -13.02 -20.68 -15.68
CA VAL A 144 -14.02 -19.89 -16.48
C VAL A 144 -13.88 -20.13 -17.97
N PHE A 145 -12.71 -20.51 -18.48
CA PHE A 145 -12.56 -20.97 -19.86
C PHE A 145 -13.22 -22.34 -20.07
N ALA A 146 -13.00 -23.30 -19.17
CA ALA A 146 -13.60 -24.62 -19.25
C ALA A 146 -15.12 -24.56 -19.14
N GLN A 147 -15.67 -23.72 -18.25
CA GLN A 147 -17.13 -23.47 -18.14
C GLN A 147 -17.74 -22.89 -19.42
N SER A 148 -16.92 -22.37 -20.34
CA SER A 148 -17.36 -21.88 -21.66
C SER A 148 -17.08 -22.88 -22.77
N GLU A 149 -17.02 -24.19 -22.43
CA GLU A 149 -16.83 -25.30 -23.37
C GLU A 149 -15.47 -25.31 -24.10
N HIS A 150 -14.49 -24.52 -23.61
CA HIS A 150 -13.14 -24.55 -24.16
C HIS A 150 -12.35 -25.71 -23.56
N ARG A 151 -11.57 -26.37 -24.39
CA ARG A 151 -10.58 -27.36 -23.92
C ARG A 151 -9.34 -26.60 -23.39
N VAL A 152 -9.06 -26.73 -22.10
CA VAL A 152 -8.00 -25.99 -21.42
C VAL A 152 -6.94 -26.95 -20.91
N LEU A 153 -5.69 -26.68 -21.25
CA LEU A 153 -4.52 -27.33 -20.67
C LEU A 153 -3.83 -26.32 -19.73
N VAL A 154 -3.69 -26.69 -18.47
CA VAL A 154 -2.97 -25.87 -17.50
C VAL A 154 -1.60 -26.47 -17.24
N VAL A 155 -0.56 -25.65 -17.36
CA VAL A 155 0.83 -26.07 -17.19
C VAL A 155 1.44 -25.33 -16.00
N ASP A 156 1.84 -26.07 -14.96
CA ASP A 156 2.61 -25.51 -13.85
C ASP A 156 4.08 -25.41 -14.25
N SER A 157 4.52 -24.19 -14.55
CA SER A 157 5.91 -23.90 -14.89
C SER A 157 6.75 -23.44 -13.68
N ASP A 158 6.18 -23.39 -12.49
CA ASP A 158 6.94 -23.16 -11.25
C ASP A 158 7.59 -24.49 -10.79
N LEU A 159 8.71 -24.82 -11.39
CA LEU A 159 9.44 -26.06 -11.09
C LEU A 159 10.11 -26.05 -9.70
N ARG A 160 10.15 -24.90 -9.03
CA ARG A 160 10.77 -24.78 -7.70
C ARG A 160 9.76 -25.01 -6.58
N ARG A 161 8.53 -24.51 -6.76
CA ARG A 161 7.44 -24.62 -5.76
C ARG A 161 6.11 -24.92 -6.44
N PRO A 162 5.97 -26.07 -7.11
CA PRO A 162 4.74 -26.40 -7.82
C PRO A 162 3.58 -26.54 -6.82
N THR A 163 2.46 -25.91 -7.12
CA THR A 163 1.26 -25.92 -6.25
C THR A 163 -0.01 -26.30 -6.99
N LEU A 164 -0.01 -26.22 -8.31
CA LEU A 164 -1.18 -26.44 -9.14
C LEU A 164 -1.75 -27.87 -8.98
N HIS A 165 -0.88 -28.87 -8.87
CA HIS A 165 -1.28 -30.27 -8.66
C HIS A 165 -2.15 -30.47 -7.41
N LYS A 166 -1.92 -29.68 -6.33
CA LYS A 166 -2.72 -29.71 -5.11
C LYS A 166 -4.11 -29.15 -5.35
N LEU A 167 -4.20 -28.03 -6.11
CA LEU A 167 -5.47 -27.40 -6.45
C LEU A 167 -6.29 -28.27 -7.40
N MET A 168 -5.63 -28.90 -8.36
CA MET A 168 -6.26 -29.78 -9.33
C MET A 168 -6.52 -31.19 -8.78
N LYS A 169 -6.04 -31.51 -7.55
CA LYS A 169 -6.14 -32.82 -6.91
C LYS A 169 -5.58 -33.94 -7.78
N VAL A 170 -4.46 -33.69 -8.46
CA VAL A 170 -3.76 -34.66 -9.34
C VAL A 170 -2.39 -35.02 -8.75
N SER A 171 -1.81 -36.11 -9.24
CA SER A 171 -0.49 -36.59 -8.80
C SER A 171 0.63 -35.67 -9.30
N ASN A 172 1.68 -35.48 -8.51
CA ASN A 172 2.91 -34.76 -8.90
C ASN A 172 4.06 -35.71 -9.22
N SER A 173 3.80 -36.99 -9.47
CA SER A 173 4.84 -38.01 -9.76
C SER A 173 5.38 -37.93 -11.19
N ALA A 174 4.57 -37.49 -12.14
CA ALA A 174 4.93 -37.25 -13.52
C ALA A 174 4.33 -35.89 -13.97
N GLY A 175 5.09 -35.11 -14.74
CA GLY A 175 4.66 -33.79 -15.19
C GLY A 175 5.65 -33.16 -16.15
N LEU A 176 5.63 -31.83 -16.23
CA LEU A 176 6.45 -31.07 -17.17
C LEU A 176 7.95 -31.43 -17.09
N THR A 177 8.49 -31.58 -15.88
CA THR A 177 9.91 -31.94 -15.68
C THR A 177 10.26 -33.28 -16.29
N SER A 178 9.45 -34.32 -16.05
CA SER A 178 9.69 -35.63 -16.61
C SER A 178 9.55 -35.67 -18.14
N TYR A 179 8.66 -34.88 -18.70
CA TYR A 179 8.54 -34.66 -20.13
C TYR A 179 9.80 -33.99 -20.72
N LEU A 180 10.25 -32.88 -20.12
CA LEU A 180 11.43 -32.16 -20.57
C LEU A 180 12.71 -33.01 -20.50
N LEU A 181 12.82 -33.88 -19.49
CA LEU A 181 13.91 -34.86 -19.35
C LEU A 181 13.76 -36.08 -20.25
N LYS A 182 12.72 -36.12 -21.10
CA LYS A 182 12.42 -37.26 -21.99
C LYS A 182 12.21 -38.62 -21.29
N GLN A 183 11.79 -38.56 -20.03
CA GLN A 183 11.47 -39.76 -19.24
C GLN A 183 10.06 -40.27 -19.52
N ASN A 184 9.14 -39.36 -19.88
CA ASN A 184 7.76 -39.65 -20.20
C ASN A 184 7.33 -38.98 -21.51
N THR A 185 6.35 -39.56 -22.18
CA THR A 185 5.69 -38.92 -23.33
C THR A 185 4.68 -37.89 -22.88
N LEU A 186 4.24 -37.01 -23.80
CA LEU A 186 3.27 -35.98 -23.50
C LEU A 186 1.96 -36.56 -22.95
N ASP A 187 1.45 -37.62 -23.56
CA ASP A 187 0.21 -38.29 -23.14
C ASP A 187 0.29 -38.89 -21.73
N GLN A 188 1.50 -39.30 -21.31
CA GLN A 188 1.72 -39.83 -19.96
C GLN A 188 1.76 -38.79 -18.87
N VAL A 189 2.07 -37.53 -19.20
CA VAL A 189 2.19 -36.46 -18.21
C VAL A 189 0.95 -35.59 -18.13
N ILE A 190 0.09 -35.60 -19.15
CA ILE A 190 -1.20 -34.92 -19.13
C ILE A 190 -2.16 -35.73 -18.25
N GLN A 191 -2.67 -35.09 -17.22
CA GLN A 191 -3.65 -35.64 -16.30
C GLN A 191 -4.97 -34.88 -16.44
N THR A 192 -6.06 -35.65 -16.47
CA THR A 192 -7.39 -35.04 -16.50
C THR A 192 -7.85 -34.75 -15.07
N SER A 193 -8.26 -33.54 -14.82
CA SER A 193 -8.87 -33.17 -13.53
C SER A 193 -10.32 -33.63 -13.48
N SER A 194 -10.75 -34.10 -12.31
CA SER A 194 -12.15 -34.43 -12.03
C SER A 194 -12.95 -33.17 -11.56
N LEU A 195 -12.35 -31.98 -11.63
CA LEU A 195 -13.04 -30.75 -11.27
C LEU A 195 -14.08 -30.40 -12.34
N PRO A 196 -15.26 -29.89 -11.90
CA PRO A 196 -16.34 -29.50 -12.79
C PRO A 196 -15.98 -28.29 -13.65
#